data_a3dafa412c172abea4af85e9ce59f336
#
_entry.id   a3dafa412c172abea4af85e9ce59f336
#
_cell.length_a   1.000
_cell.length_b   1.000
_cell.length_c   1.000
_cell.angle_alpha   90.00
_cell.angle_beta   90.00
_cell.angle_gamma   90.00
#
_symmetry.space_group_name_H-M   'P 1'
#
loop_
_entity.id
_entity.type
_entity.pdbx_description
1 polymer ?
#
loop_
_entity_poly.entity_id
_entity_poly.type
_entity_poly.pdbx_seq_one_letter_code
_entity_poly.pdbx_strand_id
1 'polypeptide(L)'
;MERVELMSALEDRYQVDLNETNFANAATVGDLEKLLRDTSVASRQSLVVGKPSERPTTGDQRLTGLAFHYPRWTLRWPTTWLRLSSHYLLARPAVFLLGWPRVTGRENLRGVRGPLLVVSNHVSDVDVGFIQTALPARLRHKLATATGGEALERLRSPVPDRAWFKQIYDRVQWTLGVALLNLFPLPRQSGFRKSFAYAGEAVDRGYSVLVFPEGKHTTDGKLCPFRSGVGLLANNLRIPILPMRIDGLFEVKNAGKKFAAPGKIRVRIGKPVQFAPETDPEEIARALQSAVENL
;
A
#
# COMPACT_ATOMS: atom_id res chain seq x y z
N MET A 1 -19.36 1.75 18.77
CA MET A 1 -19.15 1.49 17.32
C MET A 1 -18.56 2.75 16.76
N GLU A 2 -17.28 2.71 16.39
CA GLU A 2 -16.62 3.90 15.85
C GLU A 2 -17.08 4.19 14.43
N ARG A 3 -16.97 5.45 14.00
CA ARG A 3 -17.40 5.89 12.65
C ARG A 3 -16.84 5.04 11.53
N VAL A 4 -15.63 4.57 11.66
CA VAL A 4 -14.94 3.77 10.65
C VAL A 4 -15.49 2.33 10.62
N GLU A 5 -15.77 1.73 11.75
CA GLU A 5 -16.46 0.43 11.83
C GLU A 5 -17.87 0.51 11.24
N LEU A 6 -18.57 1.61 11.52
CA LEU A 6 -19.89 1.86 10.95
C LEU A 6 -19.79 2.03 9.42
N MET A 7 -18.79 2.75 8.92
CA MET A 7 -18.56 2.91 7.48
C MET A 7 -18.31 1.55 6.82
N SER A 8 -17.41 0.75 7.39
CA SER A 8 -17.11 -0.59 6.87
C SER A 8 -18.33 -1.53 6.92
N ALA A 9 -19.11 -1.47 8.00
CA ALA A 9 -20.34 -2.26 8.13
C ALA A 9 -21.41 -1.84 7.11
N LEU A 10 -21.53 -0.54 6.82
CA LEU A 10 -22.45 -0.01 5.81
C LEU A 10 -21.99 -0.40 4.39
N GLU A 11 -20.70 -0.29 4.09
CA GLU A 11 -20.11 -0.74 2.82
C GLU A 11 -20.38 -2.23 2.58
N ASP A 12 -20.22 -3.06 3.62
CA ASP A 12 -20.49 -4.49 3.55
C ASP A 12 -21.96 -4.81 3.35
N ARG A 13 -22.84 -4.14 4.09
CA ARG A 13 -24.29 -4.42 4.05
C ARG A 13 -24.94 -3.94 2.76
N TYR A 14 -24.55 -2.76 2.27
CA TYR A 14 -25.17 -2.14 1.09
C TYR A 14 -24.38 -2.34 -0.18
N GLN A 15 -23.19 -3.00 -0.12
CA GLN A 15 -22.30 -3.29 -1.25
C GLN A 15 -21.90 -2.02 -2.03
N VAL A 16 -21.71 -0.90 -1.32
CA VAL A 16 -21.31 0.41 -1.84
C VAL A 16 -19.95 0.80 -1.27
N ASP A 17 -19.16 1.55 -2.03
CA ASP A 17 -17.91 2.13 -1.55
C ASP A 17 -18.19 3.58 -1.09
N LEU A 18 -18.04 3.87 0.20
CA LEU A 18 -18.30 5.19 0.77
C LEU A 18 -17.00 6.02 0.79
N ASN A 19 -17.14 7.32 0.48
CA ASN A 19 -16.02 8.25 0.61
C ASN A 19 -15.87 8.68 2.07
N GLU A 20 -14.67 8.48 2.65
CA GLU A 20 -14.35 8.78 4.05
C GLU A 20 -14.66 10.24 4.42
N THR A 21 -14.35 11.19 3.53
CA THR A 21 -14.60 12.61 3.75
C THR A 21 -16.12 12.92 3.80
N ASN A 22 -16.89 12.33 2.89
CA ASN A 22 -18.34 12.51 2.86
C ASN A 22 -19.00 11.82 4.06
N PHE A 23 -18.51 10.66 4.45
CA PHE A 23 -18.96 9.94 5.63
C PHE A 23 -18.63 10.69 6.93
N ALA A 24 -17.42 11.28 7.03
CA ALA A 24 -17.01 12.09 8.17
C ALA A 24 -17.87 13.36 8.34
N ASN A 25 -18.35 13.94 7.24
CA ASN A 25 -19.19 15.12 7.23
C ASN A 25 -20.68 14.82 7.50
N ALA A 26 -21.11 13.56 7.43
CA ALA A 26 -22.47 13.15 7.79
C ALA A 26 -22.68 13.25 9.30
N ALA A 27 -23.47 14.22 9.73
CA ALA A 27 -23.74 14.48 11.14
C ALA A 27 -25.00 13.74 11.66
N THR A 28 -25.89 13.34 10.78
CA THR A 28 -27.17 12.70 11.11
C THR A 28 -27.37 11.38 10.37
N VAL A 29 -28.27 10.52 10.88
CA VAL A 29 -28.67 9.29 10.19
C VAL A 29 -29.27 9.58 8.81
N GLY A 30 -30.00 10.70 8.67
CA GLY A 30 -30.55 11.14 7.39
C GLY A 30 -29.48 11.49 6.36
N ASP A 31 -28.35 12.08 6.79
CA ASP A 31 -27.20 12.36 5.93
C ASP A 31 -26.57 11.06 5.45
N LEU A 32 -26.46 10.04 6.31
CA LEU A 32 -25.96 8.72 5.96
C LEU A 32 -26.87 8.00 4.96
N GLU A 33 -28.19 8.05 5.16
CA GLU A 33 -29.16 7.47 4.22
C GLU A 33 -29.08 8.15 2.85
N LYS A 34 -28.97 9.48 2.81
CA LYS A 34 -28.80 10.25 1.59
C LYS A 34 -27.49 9.86 0.88
N LEU A 35 -26.39 9.77 1.62
CA LEU A 35 -25.09 9.35 1.11
C LEU A 35 -25.13 7.94 0.49
N LEU A 36 -25.78 6.98 1.18
CA LEU A 36 -25.98 5.62 0.69
C LEU A 36 -26.84 5.58 -0.58
N ARG A 37 -27.90 6.38 -0.63
CA ARG A 37 -28.80 6.48 -1.78
C ARG A 37 -28.08 7.08 -2.99
N ASP A 38 -27.35 8.19 -2.82
CA ASP A 38 -26.63 8.88 -3.88
C ASP A 38 -25.50 7.99 -4.45
N THR A 39 -24.79 7.26 -3.58
CA THR A 39 -23.74 6.33 -3.98
C THR A 39 -24.33 5.10 -4.71
N SER A 40 -25.47 4.59 -4.28
CA SER A 40 -26.15 3.45 -4.94
C SER A 40 -26.73 3.84 -6.31
N VAL A 41 -27.23 5.07 -6.47
CA VAL A 41 -27.71 5.60 -7.76
C VAL A 41 -26.55 5.84 -8.71
N ALA A 42 -25.44 6.42 -8.25
CA ALA A 42 -24.22 6.62 -9.05
C ALA A 42 -23.65 5.30 -9.56
N SER A 43 -23.65 4.25 -8.73
CA SER A 43 -23.22 2.89 -9.12
C SER A 43 -24.12 2.25 -10.19
N ARG A 44 -25.42 2.56 -10.19
CA ARG A 44 -26.36 2.06 -11.21
C ARG A 44 -26.31 2.89 -12.50
N GLN A 45 -26.05 4.18 -12.43
CA GLN A 45 -25.95 5.06 -13.61
C GLN A 45 -24.64 4.88 -14.38
N SER A 46 -23.55 4.45 -13.76
CA SER A 46 -22.31 4.13 -14.47
C SER A 46 -22.41 2.90 -15.39
N LEU A 47 -23.49 2.13 -15.32
CA LEU A 47 -23.78 0.99 -16.18
C LEU A 47 -24.60 1.34 -17.44
N VAL A 48 -25.14 2.52 -17.53
CA VAL A 48 -26.16 2.85 -18.58
C VAL A 48 -25.94 4.22 -19.18
N VAL A 49 -24.90 4.85 -19.48
CA VAL A 49 -24.93 5.96 -20.49
C VAL A 49 -23.54 6.36 -20.96
N GLY A 50 -23.25 6.05 -22.21
CA GLY A 50 -22.33 6.86 -23.00
C GLY A 50 -23.02 8.11 -23.54
N LYS A 51 -22.62 9.30 -23.10
CA LYS A 51 -22.59 10.55 -23.89
C LYS A 51 -21.80 11.64 -23.18
N PRO A 52 -21.01 12.46 -23.90
CA PRO A 52 -20.13 13.43 -23.28
C PRO A 52 -20.87 14.75 -23.07
N SER A 53 -20.80 15.33 -21.90
CA SER A 53 -21.15 16.72 -21.64
C SER A 53 -20.18 17.32 -20.63
N GLU A 54 -19.52 18.36 -21.10
CA GLU A 54 -18.86 19.47 -20.42
C GLU A 54 -17.91 19.26 -19.23
N ARG A 55 -16.72 19.84 -19.36
CA ARG A 55 -15.59 19.84 -18.45
C ARG A 55 -15.87 20.57 -17.14
N PRO A 56 -15.48 19.99 -16.02
CA PRO A 56 -14.92 20.73 -14.91
C PRO A 56 -13.43 20.44 -14.79
N THR A 57 -12.67 21.49 -14.77
CA THR A 57 -11.25 21.55 -14.43
C THR A 57 -11.05 21.19 -12.97
N THR A 58 -10.54 20.01 -12.69
CA THR A 58 -9.58 19.67 -11.63
C THR A 58 -9.38 18.14 -11.59
N GLY A 59 -8.13 17.69 -11.56
CA GLY A 59 -7.73 16.29 -11.72
C GLY A 59 -8.18 15.30 -10.62
N ASP A 60 -9.02 15.72 -9.68
CA ASP A 60 -9.40 14.94 -8.50
C ASP A 60 -10.79 14.27 -8.63
N GLN A 61 -11.70 14.79 -9.43
CA GLN A 61 -13.06 14.26 -9.57
C GLN A 61 -13.19 13.00 -10.45
N ARG A 62 -12.14 12.60 -11.18
CA ARG A 62 -12.15 11.37 -12.00
C ARG A 62 -11.81 10.10 -11.21
N LEU A 63 -11.51 10.23 -9.92
CA LEU A 63 -11.01 9.11 -9.09
C LEU A 63 -12.12 8.42 -8.28
N THR A 64 -13.29 9.02 -8.17
CA THR A 64 -14.47 8.41 -7.53
C THR A 64 -15.14 7.48 -8.54
N GLY A 65 -14.96 6.16 -8.34
CA GLY A 65 -15.54 5.10 -9.19
C GLY A 65 -14.52 4.26 -9.95
N LEU A 66 -13.21 4.40 -9.70
CA LEU A 66 -12.19 3.55 -10.30
C LEU A 66 -12.32 2.11 -9.78
N ALA A 67 -12.60 1.18 -10.70
CA ALA A 67 -12.50 -0.24 -10.41
C ALA A 67 -11.03 -0.67 -10.39
N PHE A 68 -10.46 -0.86 -9.18
CA PHE A 68 -9.08 -1.30 -9.04
C PHE A 68 -8.92 -2.77 -9.46
N HIS A 69 -7.82 -3.05 -10.18
CA HIS A 69 -7.49 -4.40 -10.61
C HIS A 69 -6.54 -5.09 -9.61
N TYR A 70 -6.97 -6.24 -9.08
CA TYR A 70 -6.21 -7.05 -8.12
C TYR A 70 -5.55 -8.23 -8.85
N PRO A 71 -4.22 -8.23 -9.04
CA PRO A 71 -3.54 -9.19 -9.90
C PRO A 71 -3.27 -10.52 -9.18
N ARG A 72 -4.28 -11.37 -9.01
CA ARG A 72 -4.17 -12.69 -8.33
C ARG A 72 -3.17 -13.65 -8.97
N TRP A 73 -2.85 -13.46 -10.27
CA TRP A 73 -1.86 -14.25 -10.97
C TRP A 73 -0.45 -14.13 -10.38
N THR A 74 -0.14 -13.00 -9.70
CA THR A 74 1.15 -12.77 -9.05
C THR A 74 1.39 -13.63 -7.83
N LEU A 75 0.33 -14.15 -7.22
CA LEU A 75 0.39 -15.05 -6.08
C LEU A 75 0.60 -16.52 -6.49
N ARG A 76 0.68 -16.81 -7.80
CA ARG A 76 0.92 -18.17 -8.33
C ARG A 76 2.42 -18.47 -8.40
N TRP A 77 2.78 -19.75 -8.27
CA TRP A 77 4.17 -20.19 -8.20
C TRP A 77 5.06 -19.78 -9.40
N PRO A 78 4.61 -19.77 -10.66
CA PRO A 78 5.48 -19.37 -11.78
C PRO A 78 5.98 -17.93 -11.63
N THR A 79 5.11 -17.02 -11.21
CA THR A 79 5.47 -15.60 -10.96
C THR A 79 6.42 -15.44 -9.79
N THR A 80 6.31 -16.30 -8.79
CA THR A 80 7.23 -16.31 -7.65
C THR A 80 8.66 -16.62 -8.08
N TRP A 81 8.86 -17.58 -9.00
CA TRP A 81 10.18 -17.88 -9.55
C TRP A 81 10.76 -16.71 -10.37
N LEU A 82 9.94 -16.09 -11.21
CA LEU A 82 10.35 -14.89 -11.97
C LEU A 82 10.78 -13.77 -11.00
N ARG A 83 10.01 -13.55 -9.94
CA ARG A 83 10.32 -12.55 -8.91
C ARG A 83 11.60 -12.86 -8.15
N LEU A 84 11.82 -14.12 -7.78
CA LEU A 84 13.04 -14.58 -7.15
C LEU A 84 14.26 -14.31 -8.04
N SER A 85 14.21 -14.75 -9.28
CA SER A 85 15.29 -14.55 -10.25
C SER A 85 15.58 -13.06 -10.42
N SER A 86 14.56 -12.23 -10.65
CA SER A 86 14.74 -10.77 -10.79
C SER A 86 15.27 -10.12 -9.51
N HIS A 87 14.84 -10.57 -8.33
CA HIS A 87 15.38 -10.05 -7.08
C HIS A 87 16.88 -10.30 -6.94
N TYR A 88 17.34 -11.51 -7.19
CA TYR A 88 18.76 -11.85 -7.03
C TYR A 88 19.64 -11.35 -8.16
N LEU A 89 19.13 -11.30 -9.39
CA LEU A 89 19.92 -10.88 -10.55
C LEU A 89 19.90 -9.37 -10.78
N LEU A 90 18.85 -8.67 -10.38
CA LEU A 90 18.66 -7.24 -10.67
C LEU A 90 18.47 -6.40 -9.41
N ALA A 91 17.41 -6.66 -8.61
CA ALA A 91 17.01 -5.77 -7.52
C ALA A 91 18.05 -5.71 -6.40
N ARG A 92 18.57 -6.86 -5.96
CA ARG A 92 19.57 -6.92 -4.90
C ARG A 92 20.91 -6.29 -5.30
N PRO A 93 21.51 -6.59 -6.47
CA PRO A 93 22.69 -5.87 -6.96
C PRO A 93 22.44 -4.36 -7.08
N ALA A 94 21.29 -3.95 -7.62
CA ALA A 94 20.94 -2.53 -7.73
C ALA A 94 20.87 -1.84 -6.36
N VAL A 95 20.25 -2.45 -5.35
CA VAL A 95 20.19 -1.92 -3.98
C VAL A 95 21.60 -1.76 -3.39
N PHE A 96 22.48 -2.74 -3.58
CA PHE A 96 23.88 -2.63 -3.12
C PHE A 96 24.65 -1.55 -3.86
N LEU A 97 24.43 -1.42 -5.16
CA LEU A 97 25.03 -0.36 -5.97
C LEU A 97 24.51 1.02 -5.58
N LEU A 98 23.19 1.14 -5.30
CA LEU A 98 22.56 2.40 -4.90
C LEU A 98 23.03 2.88 -3.53
N GLY A 99 23.34 2.00 -2.58
CA GLY A 99 23.65 2.47 -1.25
C GLY A 99 24.15 1.49 -0.21
N TRP A 100 24.48 0.24 -0.55
CA TRP A 100 24.98 -0.78 0.37
C TRP A 100 24.38 -0.64 1.80
N PRO A 101 23.12 -1.01 2.02
CA PRO A 101 22.42 -0.69 3.24
C PRO A 101 23.00 -1.43 4.45
N ARG A 102 23.12 -0.70 5.57
CA ARG A 102 23.38 -1.31 6.88
C ARG A 102 22.07 -1.78 7.49
N VAL A 103 21.94 -3.08 7.68
CA VAL A 103 20.73 -3.69 8.27
C VAL A 103 20.98 -4.07 9.72
N THR A 104 20.10 -3.64 10.61
CA THR A 104 20.11 -3.99 12.06
C THR A 104 18.76 -4.58 12.47
N GLY A 105 18.71 -5.31 13.57
CA GLY A 105 17.47 -5.89 14.11
C GLY A 105 17.03 -7.20 13.44
N ARG A 106 17.87 -7.85 12.62
CA ARG A 106 17.54 -9.17 12.04
C ARG A 106 17.33 -10.25 13.10
N GLU A 107 17.95 -10.11 14.25
CA GLU A 107 17.79 -10.95 15.43
C GLU A 107 16.34 -10.97 15.94
N ASN A 108 15.59 -9.89 15.78
CA ASN A 108 14.18 -9.79 16.16
C ASN A 108 13.28 -10.74 15.35
N LEU A 109 13.78 -11.27 14.24
CA LEU A 109 13.06 -12.22 13.40
C LEU A 109 13.41 -13.68 13.68
N ARG A 110 14.27 -13.96 14.68
CA ARG A 110 14.59 -15.33 15.08
C ARG A 110 13.33 -15.98 15.66
N GLY A 111 13.00 -17.17 15.17
CA GLY A 111 11.81 -17.92 15.63
C GLY A 111 10.46 -17.42 15.09
N VAL A 112 10.41 -16.25 14.46
CA VAL A 112 9.18 -15.76 13.85
C VAL A 112 8.82 -16.63 12.64
N ARG A 113 7.66 -17.26 12.68
CA ARG A 113 7.13 -18.13 11.62
C ARG A 113 5.85 -17.52 11.09
N GLY A 114 5.60 -17.72 9.79
CA GLY A 114 4.38 -17.25 9.13
C GLY A 114 4.47 -15.84 8.55
N PRO A 115 3.37 -15.38 7.95
CA PRO A 115 3.28 -14.07 7.35
C PRO A 115 3.27 -12.96 8.41
N LEU A 116 3.74 -11.78 8.01
CA LEU A 116 3.79 -10.56 8.81
C LEU A 116 3.16 -9.40 8.04
N LEU A 117 2.53 -8.49 8.76
CA LEU A 117 2.24 -7.16 8.23
C LEU A 117 3.47 -6.28 8.45
N VAL A 118 4.22 -5.99 7.40
CA VAL A 118 5.41 -5.14 7.45
C VAL A 118 5.00 -3.70 7.29
N VAL A 119 5.37 -2.85 8.23
CA VAL A 119 5.03 -1.42 8.27
C VAL A 119 6.30 -0.60 8.26
N SER A 120 6.45 0.33 7.32
CA SER A 120 7.65 1.17 7.21
C SER A 120 7.32 2.60 6.80
N ASN A 121 8.25 3.52 7.09
CA ASN A 121 8.24 4.87 6.51
C ASN A 121 8.48 4.82 4.99
N HIS A 122 8.03 5.88 4.28
CA HIS A 122 8.05 5.95 2.82
C HIS A 122 8.80 7.19 2.31
N VAL A 123 9.96 6.95 1.73
CA VAL A 123 10.84 8.01 1.21
C VAL A 123 10.79 8.08 -0.31
N SER A 124 10.75 6.91 -0.97
CA SER A 124 10.81 6.80 -2.43
C SER A 124 10.39 5.41 -2.92
N ASP A 125 10.18 5.28 -4.23
CA ASP A 125 9.79 4.00 -4.87
C ASP A 125 10.82 2.86 -4.67
N VAL A 126 12.08 3.19 -4.38
CA VAL A 126 13.13 2.18 -4.14
C VAL A 126 13.10 1.56 -2.74
N ASP A 127 12.30 2.09 -1.82
CA ASP A 127 12.17 1.59 -0.44
C ASP A 127 11.85 0.10 -0.38
N VAL A 128 10.98 -0.35 -1.29
CA VAL A 128 10.59 -1.76 -1.40
C VAL A 128 11.80 -2.66 -1.59
N GLY A 129 12.75 -2.24 -2.45
CA GLY A 129 14.01 -2.98 -2.70
C GLY A 129 14.89 -3.07 -1.46
N PHE A 130 15.02 -1.98 -0.69
CA PHE A 130 15.77 -1.95 0.57
C PHE A 130 15.13 -2.85 1.63
N ILE A 131 13.80 -2.77 1.81
CA ILE A 131 13.06 -3.63 2.74
C ILE A 131 13.20 -5.09 2.36
N GLN A 132 12.97 -5.45 1.09
CA GLN A 132 13.14 -6.81 0.60
C GLN A 132 14.57 -7.34 0.86
N THR A 133 15.60 -6.51 0.62
CA THR A 133 16.99 -6.91 0.86
C THR A 133 17.30 -7.08 2.34
N ALA A 134 16.66 -6.30 3.22
CA ALA A 134 16.83 -6.40 4.67
C ALA A 134 16.18 -7.65 5.27
N LEU A 135 15.04 -8.07 4.74
CA LEU A 135 14.28 -9.22 5.24
C LEU A 135 15.02 -10.56 4.96
N PRO A 136 14.87 -11.57 5.83
CA PRO A 136 15.37 -12.93 5.56
C PRO A 136 14.64 -13.55 4.37
N ALA A 137 15.29 -14.52 3.71
CA ALA A 137 14.80 -15.14 2.48
C ALA A 137 13.34 -15.63 2.58
N ARG A 138 12.98 -16.27 3.69
CA ARG A 138 11.63 -16.81 3.92
C ARG A 138 10.50 -15.77 3.83
N LEU A 139 10.75 -14.53 4.29
CA LEU A 139 9.78 -13.42 4.24
C LEU A 139 9.87 -12.67 2.92
N ARG A 140 11.07 -12.39 2.44
CA ARG A 140 11.36 -11.68 1.20
C ARG A 140 10.76 -12.36 -0.04
N HIS A 141 10.81 -13.69 -0.10
CA HIS A 141 10.31 -14.45 -1.24
C HIS A 141 8.79 -14.44 -1.36
N LYS A 142 8.11 -14.23 -0.26
CA LYS A 142 6.65 -14.13 -0.18
C LYS A 142 6.26 -12.80 0.44
N LEU A 143 6.46 -11.72 -0.33
CA LEU A 143 6.07 -10.37 0.06
C LEU A 143 5.11 -9.81 -0.99
N ALA A 144 3.95 -9.33 -0.55
CA ALA A 144 3.00 -8.56 -1.33
C ALA A 144 3.07 -7.10 -0.86
N THR A 145 3.16 -6.16 -1.78
CA THR A 145 3.39 -4.75 -1.45
C THR A 145 2.17 -3.91 -1.81
N ALA A 146 1.56 -3.30 -0.82
CA ALA A 146 0.50 -2.34 -1.02
C ALA A 146 1.04 -1.03 -1.59
N THR A 147 0.41 -0.51 -2.64
CA THR A 147 0.76 0.78 -3.24
C THR A 147 -0.51 1.58 -3.51
N GLY A 148 -0.38 2.91 -3.67
CA GLY A 148 -1.53 3.77 -3.94
C GLY A 148 -2.34 3.28 -5.15
N GLY A 149 -3.58 2.88 -4.92
CA GLY A 149 -4.44 2.27 -5.93
C GLY A 149 -4.60 3.16 -7.16
N GLU A 150 -4.77 4.46 -6.93
CA GLU A 150 -4.95 5.47 -7.98
C GLU A 150 -3.71 5.59 -8.89
N ALA A 151 -2.51 5.50 -8.31
CA ALA A 151 -1.26 5.54 -9.06
C ALA A 151 -1.07 4.28 -9.90
N LEU A 152 -1.37 3.12 -9.30
CA LEU A 152 -1.24 1.83 -9.98
C LEU A 152 -2.24 1.71 -11.13
N GLU A 153 -3.48 2.17 -10.96
CA GLU A 153 -4.50 2.12 -12.00
C GLU A 153 -4.21 3.09 -13.16
N ARG A 154 -3.61 4.26 -12.88
CA ARG A 154 -3.15 5.18 -13.94
C ARG A 154 -2.10 4.55 -14.85
N LEU A 155 -1.21 3.74 -14.31
CA LEU A 155 -0.22 3.00 -15.12
C LEU A 155 -0.87 1.90 -15.95
N ARG A 156 -1.89 1.23 -15.41
CA ARG A 156 -2.62 0.16 -16.09
C ARG A 156 -3.49 0.70 -17.22
N SER A 157 -4.21 1.77 -16.95
CA SER A 157 -5.20 2.39 -17.86
C SER A 157 -4.82 3.85 -18.12
N PRO A 158 -3.74 4.10 -18.92
CA PRO A 158 -3.30 5.45 -19.22
C PRO A 158 -4.36 6.22 -20.01
N VAL A 159 -4.35 7.55 -19.86
CA VAL A 159 -5.30 8.45 -20.55
C VAL A 159 -5.16 8.30 -22.07
N PRO A 160 -6.27 8.17 -22.82
CA PRO A 160 -6.25 7.98 -24.28
C PRO A 160 -5.50 9.05 -25.07
N ASP A 161 -5.53 10.30 -24.61
CA ASP A 161 -4.89 11.45 -25.27
C ASP A 161 -3.35 11.47 -25.14
N ARG A 162 -2.79 10.50 -24.43
CA ARG A 162 -1.34 10.36 -24.27
C ARG A 162 -0.74 9.65 -25.48
N ALA A 163 0.47 10.07 -25.91
CA ALA A 163 1.18 9.40 -27.01
C ALA A 163 1.26 7.88 -26.80
N TRP A 164 1.01 7.10 -27.84
CA TRP A 164 0.89 5.62 -27.77
C TRP A 164 2.09 4.93 -27.13
N PHE A 165 3.32 5.42 -27.38
CA PHE A 165 4.55 4.84 -26.79
C PHE A 165 4.60 5.08 -25.26
N LYS A 166 4.07 6.22 -24.77
CA LYS A 166 3.94 6.48 -23.33
C LYS A 166 2.90 5.57 -22.69
N GLN A 167 1.81 5.27 -23.40
CA GLN A 167 0.81 4.32 -22.91
C GLN A 167 1.39 2.89 -22.79
N ILE A 168 2.19 2.48 -23.79
CA ILE A 168 2.90 1.19 -23.71
C ILE A 168 3.88 1.18 -22.53
N TYR A 169 4.67 2.25 -22.38
CA TYR A 169 5.62 2.39 -21.27
C TYR A 169 4.93 2.29 -19.91
N ASP A 170 3.82 2.98 -19.69
CA ASP A 170 3.04 2.92 -18.46
C ASP A 170 2.52 1.50 -18.18
N ARG A 171 2.00 0.80 -19.19
CA ARG A 171 1.54 -0.60 -19.05
C ARG A 171 2.70 -1.57 -18.76
N VAL A 172 3.84 -1.36 -19.36
CA VAL A 172 5.05 -2.14 -19.07
C VAL A 172 5.50 -1.89 -17.63
N GLN A 173 5.54 -0.64 -17.18
CA GLN A 173 5.85 -0.31 -15.79
C GLN A 173 4.86 -0.97 -14.81
N TRP A 174 3.55 -0.91 -15.12
CA TRP A 174 2.54 -1.60 -14.33
C TRP A 174 2.82 -3.11 -14.25
N THR A 175 3.03 -3.74 -15.41
CA THR A 175 3.25 -5.19 -15.48
C THR A 175 4.51 -5.60 -14.71
N LEU A 176 5.61 -4.87 -14.88
CA LEU A 176 6.87 -5.13 -14.17
C LEU A 176 6.73 -4.88 -12.66
N GLY A 177 6.12 -3.78 -12.25
CA GLY A 177 5.89 -3.49 -10.84
C GLY A 177 5.04 -4.57 -10.16
N VAL A 178 3.95 -4.95 -10.79
CA VAL A 178 3.03 -5.99 -10.29
C VAL A 178 3.72 -7.37 -10.30
N ALA A 179 4.44 -7.73 -11.34
CA ALA A 179 5.10 -9.04 -11.44
C ALA A 179 6.30 -9.16 -10.49
N LEU A 180 7.18 -8.14 -10.46
CA LEU A 180 8.47 -8.24 -9.78
C LEU A 180 8.42 -7.81 -8.31
N LEU A 181 7.58 -6.82 -7.97
CA LEU A 181 7.41 -6.32 -6.59
C LEU A 181 6.13 -6.82 -5.92
N ASN A 182 5.30 -7.58 -6.65
CA ASN A 182 3.99 -8.06 -6.19
C ASN A 182 3.11 -6.92 -5.67
N LEU A 183 3.03 -5.83 -6.48
CA LEU A 183 2.24 -4.67 -6.12
C LEU A 183 0.74 -4.98 -6.22
N PHE A 184 -0.01 -4.51 -5.25
CA PHE A 184 -1.47 -4.52 -5.30
C PHE A 184 -2.03 -3.16 -4.86
N PRO A 185 -3.21 -2.76 -5.37
CA PRO A 185 -3.76 -1.46 -5.09
C PRO A 185 -4.29 -1.39 -3.65
N LEU A 186 -3.92 -0.32 -2.93
CA LEU A 186 -4.53 0.10 -1.68
C LEU A 186 -5.03 1.54 -1.89
N PRO A 187 -6.34 1.75 -2.06
CA PRO A 187 -6.93 3.07 -2.24
C PRO A 187 -6.66 3.97 -1.03
N ARG A 188 -6.67 5.29 -1.26
CA ARG A 188 -6.44 6.28 -0.19
C ARG A 188 -7.70 6.77 0.47
N GLN A 189 -8.86 6.67 -0.20
CA GLN A 189 -10.11 7.30 0.23
C GLN A 189 -11.29 6.34 0.36
N SER A 190 -11.39 5.32 -0.49
CA SER A 190 -12.53 4.39 -0.50
C SER A 190 -12.17 3.06 -1.17
N GLY A 191 -13.00 2.03 -0.99
CA GLY A 191 -12.78 0.73 -1.66
C GLY A 191 -11.79 -0.18 -0.94
N PHE A 192 -11.55 0.00 0.35
CA PHE A 192 -10.60 -0.79 1.14
C PHE A 192 -10.96 -2.28 1.20
N ARG A 193 -12.25 -2.63 1.16
CA ARG A 193 -12.71 -4.01 1.28
C ARG A 193 -12.04 -4.97 0.31
N LYS A 194 -11.95 -4.62 -0.98
CA LYS A 194 -11.31 -5.47 -2.00
C LYS A 194 -9.81 -5.59 -1.78
N SER A 195 -9.16 -4.51 -1.30
CA SER A 195 -7.74 -4.51 -0.95
C SER A 195 -7.45 -5.40 0.25
N PHE A 196 -8.30 -5.33 1.28
CA PHE A 196 -8.19 -6.15 2.48
C PHE A 196 -8.46 -7.63 2.16
N ALA A 197 -9.47 -7.92 1.35
CA ALA A 197 -9.73 -9.28 0.86
C ALA A 197 -8.54 -9.85 0.07
N TYR A 198 -7.90 -9.04 -0.80
CA TYR A 198 -6.70 -9.46 -1.51
C TYR A 198 -5.51 -9.67 -0.56
N ALA A 199 -5.32 -8.77 0.41
CA ALA A 199 -4.27 -8.92 1.42
C ALA A 199 -4.48 -10.18 2.26
N GLY A 200 -5.73 -10.48 2.67
CA GLY A 200 -6.10 -11.72 3.34
C GLY A 200 -5.79 -12.95 2.49
N GLU A 201 -6.19 -12.97 1.22
CA GLU A 201 -5.86 -14.06 0.27
C GLU A 201 -4.33 -14.26 0.14
N ALA A 202 -3.56 -13.17 0.13
CA ALA A 202 -2.10 -13.26 0.12
C ALA A 202 -1.55 -13.87 1.41
N VAL A 203 -2.06 -13.46 2.56
CA VAL A 203 -1.70 -14.00 3.90
C VAL A 203 -2.03 -15.49 3.98
N ASP A 204 -3.18 -15.93 3.54
CA ASP A 204 -3.60 -17.34 3.52
C ASP A 204 -2.66 -18.20 2.66
N ARG A 205 -2.05 -17.61 1.63
CA ARG A 205 -1.02 -18.25 0.80
C ARG A 205 0.39 -18.14 1.38
N GLY A 206 0.52 -17.60 2.60
CA GLY A 206 1.77 -17.43 3.34
C GLY A 206 2.61 -16.24 2.89
N TYR A 207 2.02 -15.23 2.21
CA TYR A 207 2.70 -13.98 1.90
C TYR A 207 2.60 -13.01 3.06
N SER A 208 3.71 -12.34 3.37
CA SER A 208 3.71 -11.13 4.19
C SER A 208 3.20 -9.94 3.37
N VAL A 209 2.62 -8.97 4.03
CA VAL A 209 2.09 -7.76 3.39
C VAL A 209 2.92 -6.57 3.81
N LEU A 210 3.45 -5.79 2.87
CA LEU A 210 4.17 -4.54 3.11
C LEU A 210 3.26 -3.36 2.85
N VAL A 211 3.17 -2.45 3.80
CA VAL A 211 2.42 -1.20 3.69
C VAL A 211 3.26 0.00 4.15
N PHE A 212 2.98 1.15 3.54
CA PHE A 212 3.51 2.45 3.93
C PHE A 212 2.36 3.32 4.44
N PRO A 213 2.13 3.37 5.76
CA PRO A 213 0.91 3.97 6.32
C PRO A 213 0.80 5.49 6.12
N GLU A 214 1.90 6.16 5.77
CA GLU A 214 1.92 7.59 5.44
C GLU A 214 1.07 7.90 4.19
N GLY A 215 0.93 6.93 3.27
CA GLY A 215 0.18 7.06 2.02
C GLY A 215 0.78 8.03 0.99
N LYS A 216 1.95 8.60 1.29
CA LYS A 216 2.72 9.50 0.41
C LYS A 216 4.20 9.43 0.76
N HIS A 217 5.05 9.86 -0.16
CA HIS A 217 6.48 10.05 0.13
C HIS A 217 6.68 11.26 1.05
N THR A 218 7.65 11.18 1.95
CA THR A 218 8.06 12.35 2.75
C THR A 218 8.63 13.45 1.85
N THR A 219 8.33 14.69 2.20
CA THR A 219 8.84 15.89 1.50
C THR A 219 9.95 16.59 2.25
N ASP A 220 10.10 16.34 3.54
CA ASP A 220 11.06 16.98 4.45
C ASP A 220 11.96 15.97 5.19
N GLY A 221 11.83 14.68 4.89
CA GLY A 221 12.58 13.60 5.53
C GLY A 221 12.03 13.17 6.89
N LYS A 222 10.98 13.81 7.37
CA LYS A 222 10.31 13.41 8.62
C LYS A 222 9.24 12.37 8.34
N LEU A 223 8.93 11.58 9.35
CA LEU A 223 7.83 10.65 9.32
C LEU A 223 6.50 11.42 9.30
N CYS A 224 5.65 11.13 8.33
CA CYS A 224 4.29 11.67 8.31
C CYS A 224 3.37 10.86 9.24
N PRO A 225 2.28 11.45 9.75
CA PRO A 225 1.31 10.71 10.54
C PRO A 225 0.80 9.48 9.81
N PHE A 226 0.71 8.36 10.53
CA PHE A 226 0.15 7.13 10.01
C PHE A 226 -1.37 7.22 9.92
N ARG A 227 -1.93 6.76 8.81
CA ARG A 227 -3.38 6.73 8.61
C ARG A 227 -4.00 5.56 9.38
N SER A 228 -5.20 5.75 9.91
CA SER A 228 -5.98 4.71 10.61
C SER A 228 -6.22 3.46 9.77
N GLY A 229 -6.19 3.57 8.45
CA GLY A 229 -6.31 2.42 7.53
C GLY A 229 -5.31 1.29 7.79
N VAL A 230 -4.11 1.57 8.36
CA VAL A 230 -3.18 0.50 8.76
C VAL A 230 -3.69 -0.29 9.96
N GLY A 231 -4.37 0.39 10.91
CA GLY A 231 -5.00 -0.26 12.05
C GLY A 231 -6.17 -1.15 11.61
N LEU A 232 -7.01 -0.67 10.68
CA LEU A 232 -8.06 -1.50 10.07
C LEU A 232 -7.51 -2.74 9.38
N LEU A 233 -6.44 -2.58 8.61
CA LEU A 233 -5.79 -3.70 7.94
C LEU A 233 -5.21 -4.69 8.96
N ALA A 234 -4.60 -4.19 10.04
CA ALA A 234 -4.07 -5.02 11.13
C ALA A 234 -5.17 -5.86 11.81
N ASN A 235 -6.30 -5.23 12.14
CA ASN A 235 -7.47 -5.90 12.72
C ASN A 235 -8.09 -6.93 11.75
N ASN A 236 -8.08 -6.64 10.46
CA ASN A 236 -8.59 -7.57 9.45
C ASN A 236 -7.68 -8.79 9.27
N LEU A 237 -6.37 -8.58 9.17
CA LEU A 237 -5.41 -9.66 8.90
C LEU A 237 -5.08 -10.51 10.13
N ARG A 238 -5.14 -9.95 11.34
CA ARG A 238 -4.86 -10.64 12.63
C ARG A 238 -3.52 -11.38 12.68
N ILE A 239 -2.52 -10.84 12.00
CA ILE A 239 -1.14 -11.38 11.97
C ILE A 239 -0.19 -10.44 12.71
N PRO A 240 0.99 -10.90 13.18
CA PRO A 240 1.96 -10.04 13.82
C PRO A 240 2.45 -8.92 12.86
N ILE A 241 2.70 -7.74 13.41
CA ILE A 241 3.09 -6.55 12.67
C ILE A 241 4.57 -6.27 12.91
N LEU A 242 5.31 -6.09 11.84
CA LEU A 242 6.75 -5.84 11.88
C LEU A 242 7.03 -4.37 11.56
N PRO A 243 7.36 -3.52 12.55
CA PRO A 243 7.81 -2.18 12.28
C PRO A 243 9.23 -2.20 11.70
N MET A 244 9.43 -1.44 10.64
CA MET A 244 10.73 -1.23 9.99
C MET A 244 10.95 0.26 9.72
N ARG A 245 12.22 0.70 9.65
CA ARG A 245 12.56 2.07 9.31
C ARG A 245 13.71 2.13 8.34
N ILE A 246 13.61 3.04 7.37
CA ILE A 246 14.68 3.37 6.43
C ILE A 246 15.15 4.79 6.71
N ASP A 247 16.45 4.96 6.97
CA ASP A 247 17.10 6.24 7.16
C ASP A 247 18.20 6.46 6.12
N GLY A 248 18.55 7.73 5.88
CA GLY A 248 19.63 8.13 4.98
C GLY A 248 19.25 8.20 3.51
N LEU A 249 18.08 7.69 3.11
CA LEU A 249 17.64 7.69 1.72
C LEU A 249 17.12 9.06 1.27
N PHE A 250 16.47 9.80 2.18
CA PHE A 250 15.98 11.15 1.91
C PHE A 250 17.14 12.11 1.62
N GLU A 251 18.20 12.05 2.40
CA GLU A 251 19.39 12.90 2.25
C GLU A 251 20.08 12.64 0.91
N VAL A 252 20.14 11.39 0.47
CA VAL A 252 20.68 11.01 -0.85
C VAL A 252 19.83 11.59 -1.97
N LYS A 253 18.51 11.43 -1.88
CA LYS A 253 17.53 11.95 -2.84
C LYS A 253 17.58 13.48 -2.91
N ASN A 254 17.56 14.16 -1.76
CA ASN A 254 17.55 15.62 -1.66
C ASN A 254 18.87 16.24 -2.15
N ALA A 255 19.99 15.55 -1.98
CA ALA A 255 21.28 15.96 -2.53
C ALA A 255 21.42 15.73 -4.05
N GLY A 256 20.37 15.28 -4.74
CA GLY A 256 20.40 14.96 -6.18
C GLY A 256 21.33 13.80 -6.54
N LYS A 257 21.77 13.01 -5.55
CA LYS A 257 22.69 11.90 -5.76
C LYS A 257 21.94 10.65 -6.18
N LYS A 258 22.47 9.95 -7.18
CA LYS A 258 21.95 8.66 -7.61
C LYS A 258 22.43 7.50 -6.72
N PHE A 259 23.56 7.69 -6.02
CA PHE A 259 24.21 6.67 -5.21
C PHE A 259 24.55 7.22 -3.82
N ALA A 260 24.40 6.38 -2.80
CA ALA A 260 24.84 6.67 -1.44
C ALA A 260 26.21 6.03 -1.17
N ALA A 261 27.00 6.65 -0.29
CA ALA A 261 28.18 5.98 0.23
C ALA A 261 27.75 4.76 1.08
N PRO A 262 28.55 3.66 1.08
CA PRO A 262 28.23 2.47 1.85
C PRO A 262 27.93 2.78 3.32
N GLY A 263 26.85 2.19 3.86
CA GLY A 263 26.41 2.35 5.25
C GLY A 263 25.71 3.67 5.59
N LYS A 264 25.53 4.59 4.63
CA LYS A 264 24.71 5.80 4.84
C LYS A 264 23.22 5.47 4.87
N ILE A 265 22.79 4.50 4.08
CA ILE A 265 21.41 3.99 4.15
C ILE A 265 21.36 2.92 5.25
N ARG A 266 20.42 3.08 6.17
CA ARG A 266 20.21 2.14 7.27
C ARG A 266 18.80 1.61 7.20
N VAL A 267 18.65 0.29 7.35
CA VAL A 267 17.34 -0.36 7.49
C VAL A 267 17.29 -1.01 8.87
N ARG A 268 16.39 -0.54 9.71
CA ARG A 268 16.21 -1.04 11.08
C ARG A 268 14.95 -1.87 11.15
N ILE A 269 15.06 -3.04 11.78
CA ILE A 269 13.98 -4.00 11.93
C ILE A 269 13.62 -4.06 13.42
N GLY A 270 12.39 -3.67 13.75
CA GLY A 270 11.87 -3.73 15.11
C GLY A 270 11.47 -5.13 15.54
N LYS A 271 11.00 -5.24 16.77
CA LYS A 271 10.36 -6.47 17.26
C LYS A 271 8.94 -6.56 16.71
N PRO A 272 8.49 -7.74 16.27
CA PRO A 272 7.09 -7.93 15.90
C PRO A 272 6.17 -7.61 17.08
N VAL A 273 5.09 -6.88 16.80
CA VAL A 273 4.05 -6.53 17.75
C VAL A 273 2.72 -7.15 17.32
N GLN A 274 1.85 -7.41 18.29
CA GLN A 274 0.50 -7.90 18.02
C GLN A 274 -0.47 -7.13 18.91
N PHE A 275 -1.60 -6.74 18.35
CA PHE A 275 -2.67 -6.05 19.07
C PHE A 275 -3.84 -6.99 19.33
N ALA A 276 -4.63 -6.70 20.36
CA ALA A 276 -5.88 -7.39 20.59
C ALA A 276 -6.87 -7.10 19.43
N PRO A 277 -7.74 -8.05 19.06
CA PRO A 277 -8.63 -7.91 17.90
C PRO A 277 -9.57 -6.69 17.93
N GLU A 278 -9.86 -6.17 19.13
CA GLU A 278 -10.79 -5.06 19.34
C GLU A 278 -10.07 -3.72 19.62
N THR A 279 -8.75 -3.68 19.41
CA THR A 279 -7.99 -2.44 19.59
C THR A 279 -8.40 -1.42 18.54
N ASP A 280 -8.61 -0.18 18.99
CA ASP A 280 -8.96 0.93 18.10
C ASP A 280 -7.94 1.09 16.96
N PRO A 281 -8.39 1.16 15.69
CA PRO A 281 -7.51 1.35 14.54
C PRO A 281 -6.61 2.58 14.61
N GLU A 282 -7.07 3.68 15.22
CA GLU A 282 -6.25 4.88 15.41
C GLU A 282 -5.18 4.68 16.48
N GLU A 283 -5.51 3.95 17.55
CA GLU A 283 -4.55 3.58 18.58
C GLU A 283 -3.46 2.68 18.01
N ILE A 284 -3.83 1.69 17.19
CA ILE A 284 -2.87 0.84 16.46
C ILE A 284 -1.96 1.70 15.57
N ALA A 285 -2.54 2.62 14.80
CA ALA A 285 -1.76 3.48 13.91
C ALA A 285 -0.76 4.35 14.67
N ARG A 286 -1.18 4.97 15.79
CA ARG A 286 -0.30 5.77 16.66
C ARG A 286 0.80 4.92 17.31
N ALA A 287 0.48 3.74 17.80
CA ALA A 287 1.45 2.82 18.39
C ALA A 287 2.48 2.35 17.36
N LEU A 288 2.05 2.04 16.13
CA LEU A 288 2.93 1.65 15.03
C LEU A 288 3.81 2.81 14.58
N GLN A 289 3.28 4.03 14.52
CA GLN A 289 4.06 5.23 14.23
C GLN A 289 5.18 5.39 15.26
N SER A 290 4.85 5.38 16.55
CA SER A 290 5.83 5.45 17.63
C SER A 290 6.85 4.32 17.57
N ALA A 291 6.42 3.10 17.24
CA ALA A 291 7.33 1.96 17.08
C ALA A 291 8.33 2.17 15.93
N VAL A 292 7.90 2.78 14.81
CA VAL A 292 8.79 3.10 13.67
C VAL A 292 9.68 4.32 13.99
N GLU A 293 9.18 5.32 14.70
CA GLU A 293 9.96 6.50 15.13
C GLU A 293 11.11 6.14 16.07
N ASN A 294 10.88 5.19 16.97
CA ASN A 294 11.85 4.76 17.99
C ASN A 294 12.87 3.73 17.48
N LEU A 295 12.78 3.32 16.22
CA LEU A 295 13.82 2.53 15.57
C LEU A 295 14.95 3.42 15.10
#